data_67b779163016564f1516ca7fff1c3286
#
_entry.id   67b779163016564f1516ca7fff1c3286
#
_cell.length_a   1.000
_cell.length_b   1.000
_cell.length_c   1.000
_cell.angle_alpha   90.00
_cell.angle_beta   90.00
_cell.angle_gamma   90.00
#
_symmetry.space_group_name_H-M   'P 1'
#
loop_
_entity.id
_entity.type
_entity.pdbx_description
1 polymer ?
#
loop_
_entity_poly.entity_id
_entity_poly.type
_entity_poly.pdbx_seq_one_letter_code
_entity_poly.pdbx_strand_id
1 'polypeptide(L)'
;MNKSLVMFSFLTLLAISCASSRKKPIIKENGVIADMVLMYYGGAHRQTEWNEEQCMKNVAYRDKKGDLHWMFDGFLFLEFKDGKGRSFASYYEPMSARKSEWKGLCDKYFQKGKALDAIESCIDDVKKEIGAPRHARKVVLTLPEPVPNQKDWGELNGRQLDFSNEADRINACKWYIDYAIDRFKKAQFENISLDGFYWIAEEATNSRTILNEIGAYMRSLGYKFYWIPYWGSDGHGEWKELKFDVAYQQPNYFFYEQKPDSMHLK
;
A
#
# COMPACT_ATOMS: atom_id res chain seq x y z
N MET A 1 -69.40 33.88 -45.14
CA MET A 1 -67.96 33.77 -45.53
C MET A 1 -67.20 33.48 -44.27
N ASN A 2 -66.96 32.21 -43.99
CA ASN A 2 -66.22 31.75 -42.79
C ASN A 2 -64.75 31.53 -43.14
N LYS A 3 -63.86 32.21 -42.46
CA LYS A 3 -62.40 31.96 -42.53
C LYS A 3 -61.99 31.10 -41.33
N SER A 4 -61.70 29.82 -41.60
CA SER A 4 -61.11 28.91 -40.63
C SER A 4 -59.63 29.25 -40.43
N LEU A 5 -59.27 29.50 -39.17
CA LEU A 5 -57.85 29.68 -38.75
C LEU A 5 -57.32 28.33 -38.35
N VAL A 6 -56.35 27.82 -39.10
CA VAL A 6 -55.63 26.59 -38.75
C VAL A 6 -54.45 26.98 -37.88
N MET A 7 -54.48 26.51 -36.62
CA MET A 7 -53.41 26.71 -35.65
C MET A 7 -52.46 25.51 -35.71
N PHE A 8 -51.24 25.72 -36.22
CA PHE A 8 -50.16 24.71 -36.19
C PHE A 8 -49.51 24.72 -34.80
N SER A 9 -49.72 23.62 -34.07
CA SER A 9 -49.04 23.39 -32.80
C SER A 9 -47.69 22.69 -33.04
N PHE A 10 -46.58 23.41 -32.81
CA PHE A 10 -45.27 22.84 -32.83
C PHE A 10 -45.03 22.13 -31.50
N LEU A 11 -45.03 20.80 -31.51
CA LEU A 11 -44.61 19.96 -30.41
C LEU A 11 -43.07 19.79 -30.47
N THR A 12 -42.34 20.56 -29.69
CA THR A 12 -40.89 20.32 -29.48
C THR A 12 -40.70 19.16 -28.52
N LEU A 13 -40.30 18.00 -29.06
CA LEU A 13 -39.79 16.87 -28.24
C LEU A 13 -38.42 17.23 -27.70
N LEU A 14 -38.34 17.54 -26.40
CA LEU A 14 -37.06 17.53 -25.68
C LEU A 14 -36.66 16.06 -25.43
N ALA A 15 -35.69 15.58 -26.19
CA ALA A 15 -35.01 14.32 -25.90
C ALA A 15 -34.07 14.53 -24.70
N ILE A 16 -34.54 14.18 -23.51
CA ILE A 16 -33.68 14.07 -22.33
C ILE A 16 -32.78 12.82 -22.53
N SER A 17 -31.56 13.04 -22.99
CA SER A 17 -30.52 12.01 -23.02
C SER A 17 -30.08 11.72 -21.59
N CYS A 18 -30.69 10.71 -20.96
CA CYS A 18 -30.23 10.14 -19.73
C CYS A 18 -28.94 9.37 -20.06
N ALA A 19 -27.78 10.03 -19.95
CA ALA A 19 -26.50 9.34 -19.94
C ALA A 19 -26.43 8.48 -18.67
N SER A 20 -26.91 7.25 -18.76
CA SER A 20 -26.70 6.23 -17.76
C SER A 20 -25.19 5.98 -17.66
N SER A 21 -24.57 6.56 -16.65
CA SER A 21 -23.22 6.19 -16.22
C SER A 21 -23.25 4.72 -15.81
N ARG A 22 -23.01 3.81 -16.76
CA ARG A 22 -22.77 2.41 -16.45
C ARG A 22 -21.49 2.35 -15.64
N LYS A 23 -21.61 2.29 -14.31
CA LYS A 23 -20.49 1.82 -13.47
C LYS A 23 -20.05 0.48 -14.04
N LYS A 24 -18.84 0.44 -14.61
CA LYS A 24 -18.22 -0.84 -15.01
C LYS A 24 -18.23 -1.75 -13.78
N PRO A 25 -18.59 -3.04 -13.92
CA PRO A 25 -18.53 -3.95 -12.81
C PRO A 25 -17.10 -3.97 -12.28
N ILE A 26 -16.92 -3.68 -10.98
CA ILE A 26 -15.67 -3.91 -10.28
C ILE A 26 -15.52 -5.43 -10.27
N ILE A 27 -14.65 -5.96 -11.14
CA ILE A 27 -14.28 -7.36 -11.10
C ILE A 27 -13.54 -7.54 -9.77
N LYS A 28 -14.19 -8.20 -8.82
CA LYS A 28 -13.55 -8.67 -7.59
C LYS A 28 -12.55 -9.75 -7.98
N GLU A 29 -11.33 -9.36 -8.30
CA GLU A 29 -10.25 -10.30 -8.41
C GLU A 29 -9.74 -10.63 -7.01
N ASN A 30 -9.97 -11.86 -6.59
CA ASN A 30 -9.32 -12.49 -5.44
C ASN A 30 -7.85 -12.80 -5.76
N GLY A 31 -7.16 -11.92 -6.50
CA GLY A 31 -5.82 -12.15 -6.98
C GLY A 31 -4.76 -11.66 -5.98
N VAL A 32 -3.73 -12.46 -5.80
CA VAL A 32 -2.43 -12.01 -5.30
C VAL A 32 -1.84 -11.07 -6.36
N ILE A 33 -1.18 -9.99 -5.94
CA ILE A 33 -0.39 -9.13 -6.84
C ILE A 33 0.69 -10.02 -7.47
N ALA A 34 0.72 -10.09 -8.83
CA ALA A 34 1.65 -10.96 -9.53
C ALA A 34 3.05 -10.33 -9.58
N ASP A 35 3.11 -9.05 -9.94
CA ASP A 35 4.35 -8.30 -10.11
C ASP A 35 4.34 -7.07 -9.20
N MET A 36 5.11 -7.14 -8.10
CA MET A 36 5.17 -6.06 -7.10
C MET A 36 6.55 -5.44 -7.02
N VAL A 37 6.61 -4.11 -7.06
CA VAL A 37 7.83 -3.35 -6.85
C VAL A 37 7.90 -2.80 -5.44
N LEU A 38 9.10 -2.88 -4.83
CA LEU A 38 9.40 -2.28 -3.52
C LEU A 38 9.84 -0.83 -3.71
N MET A 39 9.14 0.10 -3.07
CA MET A 39 9.39 1.54 -3.16
C MET A 39 9.83 2.08 -1.79
N TYR A 40 11.13 2.21 -1.60
CA TYR A 40 11.69 2.77 -0.36
C TYR A 40 11.43 4.26 -0.28
N TYR A 41 10.56 4.66 0.66
CA TYR A 41 10.15 6.05 0.82
C TYR A 41 9.67 6.37 2.24
N GLY A 42 10.06 7.53 2.74
CA GLY A 42 9.57 8.04 4.02
C GLY A 42 10.67 8.55 4.94
N GLY A 43 11.87 8.01 4.87
CA GLY A 43 13.00 8.46 5.66
C GLY A 43 13.64 9.75 5.12
N ALA A 44 14.11 10.61 6.03
CA ALA A 44 14.80 11.86 5.67
C ALA A 44 16.14 11.61 4.95
N HIS A 45 16.72 10.42 5.10
CA HIS A 45 17.96 10.02 4.42
C HIS A 45 17.74 9.56 2.97
N ARG A 46 16.49 9.35 2.53
CA ARG A 46 16.19 8.94 1.17
C ARG A 46 16.22 10.14 0.23
N GLN A 47 16.97 10.01 -0.88
CA GLN A 47 17.04 11.03 -1.92
C GLN A 47 15.93 10.86 -2.97
N THR A 48 15.36 9.65 -3.10
CA THR A 48 14.27 9.38 -4.04
C THR A 48 12.99 10.02 -3.52
N GLU A 49 12.40 10.89 -4.30
CA GLU A 49 11.18 11.62 -3.95
C GLU A 49 9.91 10.96 -4.52
N TRP A 50 10.07 9.96 -5.38
CA TRP A 50 8.98 9.27 -6.08
C TRP A 50 7.99 10.24 -6.74
N ASN A 51 8.53 11.23 -7.48
CA ASN A 51 7.76 12.09 -8.35
C ASN A 51 7.29 11.31 -9.61
N GLU A 52 6.53 11.95 -10.50
CA GLU A 52 5.97 11.29 -11.69
C GLU A 52 7.06 10.68 -12.59
N GLU A 53 8.19 11.37 -12.81
CA GLU A 53 9.30 10.86 -13.63
C GLU A 53 9.87 9.54 -13.06
N GLN A 54 9.99 9.47 -11.74
CA GLN A 54 10.52 8.29 -11.05
C GLN A 54 9.48 7.17 -10.98
N CYS A 55 8.21 7.50 -10.72
CA CYS A 55 7.11 6.53 -10.67
C CYS A 55 6.81 5.94 -12.05
N MET A 56 6.89 6.72 -13.12
CA MET A 56 6.61 6.27 -14.49
C MET A 56 7.43 5.03 -14.86
N LYS A 57 8.69 4.96 -14.41
CA LYS A 57 9.59 3.82 -14.65
C LYS A 57 9.10 2.48 -14.06
N ASN A 58 8.18 2.55 -13.11
CA ASN A 58 7.55 1.38 -12.49
C ASN A 58 6.11 1.15 -12.95
N VAL A 59 5.48 2.17 -13.52
CA VAL A 59 4.11 2.07 -14.04
C VAL A 59 4.09 1.48 -15.44
N ALA A 60 5.03 1.89 -16.31
CA ALA A 60 5.09 1.46 -17.70
C ALA A 60 6.51 1.51 -18.25
N TYR A 61 6.74 0.78 -19.35
CA TYR A 61 8.01 0.82 -20.09
C TYR A 61 7.75 0.84 -21.60
N ARG A 62 8.72 1.32 -22.36
CA ARG A 62 8.73 1.21 -23.83
C ARG A 62 9.65 0.08 -24.26
N ASP A 63 9.18 -0.77 -25.13
CA ASP A 63 10.00 -1.82 -25.71
C ASP A 63 10.96 -1.28 -26.79
N LYS A 64 11.75 -2.16 -27.41
CA LYS A 64 12.73 -1.79 -28.45
C LYS A 64 12.08 -1.22 -29.71
N LYS A 65 10.78 -1.42 -29.93
CA LYS A 65 10.02 -0.88 -31.06
C LYS A 65 9.40 0.48 -30.73
N GLY A 66 9.46 0.89 -29.47
CA GLY A 66 8.85 2.11 -28.96
C GLY A 66 7.43 1.92 -28.44
N ASP A 67 6.89 0.69 -28.49
CA ASP A 67 5.55 0.40 -27.99
C ASP A 67 5.51 0.48 -26.46
N LEU A 68 4.48 1.15 -25.93
CA LEU A 68 4.28 1.30 -24.49
C LEU A 68 3.57 0.09 -23.90
N HIS A 69 4.05 -0.38 -22.75
CA HIS A 69 3.50 -1.53 -22.04
C HIS A 69 3.34 -1.21 -20.56
N TRP A 70 2.29 -1.75 -19.93
CA TRP A 70 2.16 -1.75 -18.48
C TRP A 70 3.29 -2.58 -17.85
N MET A 71 3.80 -2.11 -16.70
CA MET A 71 4.86 -2.80 -15.96
C MET A 71 4.28 -3.43 -14.69
N PHE A 72 4.65 -2.96 -13.49
CA PHE A 72 4.20 -3.54 -12.24
C PHE A 72 2.69 -3.34 -12.00
N ASP A 73 2.05 -4.32 -11.39
CA ASP A 73 0.64 -4.26 -10.99
C ASP A 73 0.45 -4.02 -9.48
N GLY A 74 1.55 -4.06 -8.70
CA GLY A 74 1.58 -3.75 -7.28
C GLY A 74 2.74 -2.85 -6.87
N PHE A 75 2.48 -1.95 -5.92
CA PHE A 75 3.43 -0.98 -5.38
C PHE A 75 3.46 -1.10 -3.86
N LEU A 76 4.57 -1.58 -3.29
CA LEU A 76 4.76 -1.70 -1.85
C LEU A 76 5.66 -0.58 -1.36
N PHE A 77 5.11 0.32 -0.55
CA PHE A 77 5.86 1.39 0.09
C PHE A 77 6.41 0.94 1.43
N LEU A 78 7.73 1.11 1.62
CA LEU A 78 8.39 0.73 2.87
C LEU A 78 9.51 1.69 3.25
N GLU A 79 9.79 1.77 4.55
CA GLU A 79 10.95 2.45 5.11
C GLU A 79 11.27 1.90 6.50
N PHE A 80 12.53 1.61 6.76
CA PHE A 80 12.99 1.10 8.05
C PHE A 80 13.40 2.20 9.03
N LYS A 81 13.83 3.36 8.52
CA LYS A 81 14.42 4.45 9.32
C LYS A 81 13.77 5.78 9.01
N ASP A 82 13.61 6.63 10.02
CA ASP A 82 13.15 8.00 9.80
C ASP A 82 14.25 8.92 9.23
N GLY A 83 15.52 8.47 9.25
CA GLY A 83 16.69 9.25 8.86
C GLY A 83 17.12 10.32 9.90
N LYS A 84 16.57 10.23 11.12
CA LYS A 84 16.87 11.13 12.25
C LYS A 84 17.20 10.36 13.54
N GLY A 85 17.54 9.08 13.41
CA GLY A 85 17.97 8.21 14.52
C GLY A 85 16.86 7.34 15.12
N ARG A 86 15.69 7.27 14.48
CA ARG A 86 14.60 6.36 14.88
C ARG A 86 14.26 5.37 13.78
N SER A 87 13.83 4.18 14.17
CA SER A 87 13.45 3.12 13.24
C SER A 87 11.99 2.66 13.42
N PHE A 88 11.43 2.19 12.31
CA PHE A 88 10.07 1.64 12.25
C PHE A 88 10.03 0.14 12.54
N ALA A 89 11.18 -0.49 12.75
CA ALA A 89 11.33 -1.89 13.18
C ALA A 89 12.51 -2.04 14.13
N SER A 90 12.54 -3.13 14.89
CA SER A 90 13.64 -3.49 15.80
C SER A 90 14.97 -3.59 15.05
N TYR A 91 16.05 -3.31 15.73
CA TYR A 91 17.45 -3.52 15.31
C TYR A 91 18.02 -2.59 14.23
N TYR A 92 17.24 -1.67 13.66
CA TYR A 92 17.73 -0.76 12.60
C TYR A 92 18.32 0.54 13.13
N GLU A 93 17.83 1.06 14.26
CA GLU A 93 18.33 2.24 14.96
C GLU A 93 18.19 2.05 16.48
N PRO A 94 18.96 2.77 17.29
CA PRO A 94 18.89 2.64 18.74
C PRO A 94 17.55 3.06 19.34
N MET A 95 16.82 3.97 18.67
CA MET A 95 15.52 4.47 19.15
C MET A 95 14.41 4.01 18.24
N SER A 96 13.32 3.52 18.83
CA SER A 96 12.12 3.16 18.07
C SER A 96 11.31 4.41 17.71
N ALA A 97 10.64 4.36 16.57
CA ALA A 97 9.78 5.43 16.08
C ALA A 97 8.54 5.59 16.97
N ARG A 98 8.16 6.84 17.21
CA ARG A 98 6.98 7.21 18.00
C ARG A 98 5.75 7.34 17.11
N LYS A 99 4.62 7.63 17.70
CA LYS A 99 3.35 7.93 17.00
C LYS A 99 3.50 9.05 15.96
N SER A 100 4.28 10.09 16.30
CA SER A 100 4.55 11.20 15.38
C SER A 100 5.32 10.76 14.14
N GLU A 101 6.33 9.91 14.30
CA GLU A 101 7.10 9.38 13.18
C GLU A 101 6.25 8.39 12.35
N TRP A 102 5.44 7.54 12.99
CA TRP A 102 4.50 6.66 12.28
C TRP A 102 3.51 7.46 11.44
N LYS A 103 2.92 8.49 12.04
CA LYS A 103 2.02 9.41 11.33
C LYS A 103 2.74 10.09 10.17
N GLY A 104 3.93 10.61 10.40
CA GLY A 104 4.74 11.27 9.37
C GLY A 104 5.11 10.35 8.21
N LEU A 105 5.41 9.07 8.47
CA LEU A 105 5.65 8.06 7.44
C LEU A 105 4.42 7.89 6.56
N CYS A 106 3.26 7.68 7.17
CA CYS A 106 2.00 7.56 6.45
C CYS A 106 1.69 8.81 5.62
N ASP A 107 1.78 10.00 6.22
CA ASP A 107 1.47 11.27 5.54
C ASP A 107 2.34 11.52 4.30
N LYS A 108 3.59 11.07 4.30
CA LYS A 108 4.48 11.18 3.14
C LYS A 108 3.94 10.42 1.92
N TYR A 109 3.31 9.27 2.11
CA TYR A 109 2.73 8.50 1.00
C TYR A 109 1.64 9.26 0.25
N PHE A 110 0.98 10.22 0.91
CA PHE A 110 -0.13 11.01 0.37
C PHE A 110 0.28 12.44 -0.03
N GLN A 111 1.57 12.73 -0.16
CA GLN A 111 2.03 14.05 -0.60
C GLN A 111 1.67 14.29 -2.06
N LYS A 112 1.16 15.50 -2.36
CA LYS A 112 0.80 15.91 -3.72
C LYS A 112 2.02 15.88 -4.65
N GLY A 113 1.86 15.30 -5.84
CA GLY A 113 2.90 15.14 -6.84
C GLY A 113 3.97 14.09 -6.50
N LYS A 114 3.78 13.27 -5.44
CA LYS A 114 4.74 12.25 -5.01
C LYS A 114 4.03 10.95 -4.66
N ALA A 115 4.78 9.86 -4.64
CA ALA A 115 4.35 8.54 -4.18
C ALA A 115 2.98 8.13 -4.78
N LEU A 116 1.94 7.98 -3.97
CA LEU A 116 0.62 7.53 -4.43
C LEU A 116 0.00 8.48 -5.44
N ASP A 117 0.09 9.79 -5.22
CA ASP A 117 -0.45 10.81 -6.14
C ASP A 117 0.30 10.80 -7.48
N ALA A 118 1.61 10.60 -7.46
CA ALA A 118 2.42 10.47 -8.67
C ALA A 118 2.10 9.17 -9.45
N ILE A 119 1.91 8.05 -8.76
CA ILE A 119 1.51 6.79 -9.41
C ILE A 119 0.13 6.94 -10.05
N GLU A 120 -0.84 7.54 -9.35
CA GLU A 120 -2.18 7.81 -9.87
C GLU A 120 -2.12 8.61 -11.17
N SER A 121 -1.34 9.72 -11.18
CA SER A 121 -1.11 10.57 -12.35
C SER A 121 -0.45 9.81 -13.50
N CYS A 122 0.60 9.04 -13.22
CA CYS A 122 1.28 8.22 -14.23
C CYS A 122 0.35 7.19 -14.88
N ILE A 123 -0.50 6.54 -14.09
CA ILE A 123 -1.47 5.57 -14.62
C ILE A 123 -2.47 6.28 -15.54
N ASP A 124 -2.93 7.47 -15.18
CA ASP A 124 -3.83 8.27 -16.03
C ASP A 124 -3.19 8.62 -17.38
N ASP A 125 -1.90 8.98 -17.40
CA ASP A 125 -1.19 9.30 -18.63
C ASP A 125 -1.00 8.07 -19.52
N VAL A 126 -0.59 6.94 -18.95
CA VAL A 126 -0.45 5.67 -19.68
C VAL A 126 -1.79 5.19 -20.23
N LYS A 127 -2.88 5.34 -19.47
CA LYS A 127 -4.25 5.00 -19.93
C LYS A 127 -4.68 5.77 -21.16
N LYS A 128 -4.25 7.03 -21.31
CA LYS A 128 -4.57 7.84 -22.50
C LYS A 128 -3.92 7.28 -23.76
N GLU A 129 -2.74 6.66 -23.64
CA GLU A 129 -1.97 6.14 -24.78
C GLU A 129 -2.37 4.69 -25.14
N ILE A 130 -2.45 3.80 -24.16
CA ILE A 130 -2.64 2.35 -24.40
C ILE A 130 -3.92 1.75 -23.79
N GLY A 131 -4.81 2.59 -23.27
CA GLY A 131 -6.03 2.14 -22.60
C GLY A 131 -5.80 1.67 -21.15
N ALA A 132 -6.89 1.31 -20.47
CA ALA A 132 -6.83 0.89 -19.06
C ALA A 132 -6.04 -0.42 -18.89
N PRO A 133 -5.32 -0.58 -17.77
CA PRO A 133 -4.65 -1.85 -17.46
C PRO A 133 -5.68 -2.97 -17.28
N ARG A 134 -5.24 -4.23 -17.50
CA ARG A 134 -6.12 -5.41 -17.37
C ARG A 134 -6.73 -5.49 -15.95
N HIS A 135 -5.95 -5.12 -14.93
CA HIS A 135 -6.33 -5.13 -13.52
C HIS A 135 -6.06 -3.78 -12.88
N ALA A 136 -6.89 -3.37 -11.91
CA ALA A 136 -6.61 -2.20 -11.10
C ALA A 136 -5.25 -2.36 -10.38
N ARG A 137 -4.47 -1.29 -10.38
CA ARG A 137 -3.17 -1.29 -9.69
C ARG A 137 -3.38 -1.29 -8.19
N LYS A 138 -2.55 -2.01 -7.47
CA LYS A 138 -2.70 -2.24 -6.05
C LYS A 138 -1.54 -1.63 -5.26
N VAL A 139 -1.85 -1.17 -4.06
CA VAL A 139 -0.89 -0.57 -3.15
C VAL A 139 -0.87 -1.35 -1.84
N VAL A 140 0.34 -1.57 -1.32
CA VAL A 140 0.59 -2.11 0.00
C VAL A 140 1.41 -1.09 0.78
N LEU A 141 0.96 -0.71 1.98
CA LEU A 141 1.63 0.28 2.82
C LEU A 141 2.33 -0.39 4.00
N THR A 142 3.48 0.14 4.40
CA THR A 142 4.18 -0.33 5.61
C THR A 142 3.29 -0.21 6.85
N LEU A 143 3.28 -1.24 7.67
CA LEU A 143 2.85 -1.21 9.05
C LEU A 143 4.09 -1.26 9.93
N PRO A 144 4.41 -0.17 10.68
CA PRO A 144 5.55 -0.16 11.58
C PRO A 144 5.39 -1.17 12.72
N GLU A 145 6.52 -1.71 13.19
CA GLU A 145 6.55 -2.61 14.33
C GLU A 145 6.42 -1.82 15.65
N PRO A 146 5.49 -2.17 16.54
CA PRO A 146 5.45 -1.67 17.90
C PRO A 146 6.53 -2.38 18.73
N VAL A 147 7.73 -1.82 18.77
CA VAL A 147 8.91 -2.45 19.38
C VAL A 147 8.66 -2.71 20.87
N PRO A 148 8.88 -3.94 21.37
CA PRO A 148 8.64 -4.27 22.78
C PRO A 148 9.34 -3.34 23.75
N ASN A 149 8.68 -3.09 24.88
CA ASN A 149 9.16 -2.25 25.99
C ASN A 149 9.34 -0.76 25.70
N GLN A 150 8.96 -0.27 24.51
CA GLN A 150 8.94 1.17 24.23
C GLN A 150 7.87 1.86 25.08
N LYS A 151 8.24 2.97 25.74
CA LYS A 151 7.33 3.74 26.63
C LYS A 151 7.07 5.16 26.14
N ASP A 152 7.83 5.61 25.13
CA ASP A 152 7.74 6.96 24.56
C ASP A 152 6.99 7.01 23.23
N TRP A 153 6.24 5.95 22.87
CA TRP A 153 5.53 5.91 21.59
C TRP A 153 4.50 7.03 21.46
N GLY A 154 3.77 7.32 22.52
CA GLY A 154 2.79 8.40 22.59
C GLY A 154 1.45 7.96 23.14
N GLU A 155 0.50 8.89 23.10
CA GLU A 155 -0.83 8.69 23.69
C GLU A 155 -1.85 8.23 22.66
N LEU A 156 -2.79 7.39 23.10
CA LEU A 156 -4.00 7.02 22.39
C LEU A 156 -5.20 7.17 23.32
N ASN A 157 -6.19 7.95 22.91
CA ASN A 157 -7.39 8.25 23.69
C ASN A 157 -7.08 8.82 25.11
N GLY A 158 -6.08 9.70 25.20
CA GLY A 158 -5.68 10.34 26.45
C GLY A 158 -4.84 9.47 27.39
N ARG A 159 -4.42 8.26 26.96
CA ARG A 159 -3.57 7.36 27.74
C ARG A 159 -2.25 7.10 27.03
N GLN A 160 -1.14 7.29 27.74
CA GLN A 160 0.19 6.89 27.27
C GLN A 160 0.25 5.39 27.08
N LEU A 161 0.67 4.91 25.90
CA LEU A 161 0.86 3.49 25.66
C LEU A 161 2.22 3.01 26.20
N ASP A 162 2.22 1.78 26.73
CA ASP A 162 3.41 1.07 27.20
C ASP A 162 3.53 -0.25 26.44
N PHE A 163 4.53 -0.35 25.56
CA PHE A 163 4.72 -1.54 24.71
C PHE A 163 5.33 -2.75 25.44
N SER A 164 5.49 -2.71 26.76
CA SER A 164 5.60 -3.92 27.57
C SER A 164 4.28 -4.68 27.65
N ASN A 165 3.16 -4.05 27.26
CA ASN A 165 1.82 -4.59 27.20
C ASN A 165 1.44 -4.90 25.73
N GLU A 166 1.10 -6.14 25.42
CA GLU A 166 0.70 -6.57 24.06
C GLU A 166 -0.56 -5.86 23.55
N ALA A 167 -1.54 -5.61 24.43
CA ALA A 167 -2.75 -4.88 24.03
C ALA A 167 -2.43 -3.45 23.57
N ASP A 168 -1.45 -2.79 24.17
CA ASP A 168 -1.02 -1.46 23.75
C ASP A 168 -0.31 -1.49 22.39
N ARG A 169 0.50 -2.51 22.17
CA ARG A 169 1.15 -2.75 20.87
C ARG A 169 0.11 -2.98 19.76
N ILE A 170 -0.88 -3.81 20.01
CA ILE A 170 -1.99 -4.09 19.10
C ILE A 170 -2.80 -2.82 18.83
N ASN A 171 -3.12 -2.03 19.86
CA ASN A 171 -3.87 -0.79 19.72
C ASN A 171 -3.12 0.25 18.87
N ALA A 172 -1.81 0.33 19.00
CA ALA A 172 -0.98 1.21 18.15
C ALA A 172 -1.07 0.78 16.67
N CYS A 173 -0.97 -0.51 16.37
CA CYS A 173 -1.13 -1.04 15.02
C CYS A 173 -2.52 -0.76 14.45
N LYS A 174 -3.59 -1.03 15.21
CA LYS A 174 -4.98 -0.74 14.80
C LYS A 174 -5.17 0.74 14.48
N TRP A 175 -4.67 1.62 15.35
CA TRP A 175 -4.71 3.06 15.11
C TRP A 175 -4.02 3.45 13.80
N TYR A 176 -2.85 2.90 13.51
CA TYR A 176 -2.12 3.21 12.28
C TYR A 176 -2.85 2.70 11.02
N ILE A 177 -3.38 1.48 11.08
CA ILE A 177 -4.18 0.88 10.01
C ILE A 177 -5.39 1.77 9.68
N ASP A 178 -6.15 2.14 10.71
CA ASP A 178 -7.33 3.00 10.56
C ASP A 178 -6.96 4.39 10.00
N TYR A 179 -5.86 4.96 10.50
CA TYR A 179 -5.35 6.24 10.02
C TYR A 179 -5.00 6.17 8.53
N ALA A 180 -4.27 5.15 8.09
CA ALA A 180 -3.87 4.99 6.71
C ALA A 180 -5.07 4.72 5.77
N ILE A 181 -6.03 3.91 6.22
CA ILE A 181 -7.27 3.66 5.48
C ILE A 181 -8.09 4.94 5.30
N ASP A 182 -8.24 5.75 6.37
CA ASP A 182 -8.93 7.04 6.31
C ASP A 182 -8.24 8.00 5.32
N ARG A 183 -6.91 8.08 5.37
CA ARG A 183 -6.11 8.86 4.42
C ARG A 183 -6.33 8.40 2.99
N PHE A 184 -6.31 7.08 2.74
CA PHE A 184 -6.51 6.51 1.40
C PHE A 184 -7.92 6.81 0.86
N LYS A 185 -8.95 6.64 1.69
CA LYS A 185 -10.33 6.98 1.34
C LYS A 185 -10.52 8.47 0.99
N LYS A 186 -9.88 9.36 1.76
CA LYS A 186 -9.93 10.82 1.53
C LYS A 186 -9.20 11.26 0.27
N ALA A 187 -8.19 10.53 -0.15
CA ALA A 187 -7.44 10.82 -1.38
C ALA A 187 -8.25 10.57 -2.66
N GLN A 188 -9.29 9.72 -2.59
CA GLN A 188 -10.22 9.43 -3.70
C GLN A 188 -9.52 9.01 -5.00
N PHE A 189 -8.46 8.19 -4.90
CA PHE A 189 -7.77 7.63 -6.08
C PHE A 189 -8.73 6.77 -6.92
N GLU A 190 -8.59 6.86 -8.25
CA GLU A 190 -9.44 6.16 -9.22
C GLU A 190 -8.75 4.95 -9.84
N ASN A 191 -7.41 4.96 -9.93
CA ASN A 191 -6.59 3.98 -10.64
C ASN A 191 -5.87 3.00 -9.75
N ILE A 192 -5.69 3.36 -8.47
CA ILE A 192 -5.03 2.53 -7.48
C ILE A 192 -6.00 2.17 -6.34
N SER A 193 -5.78 1.03 -5.72
CA SER A 193 -6.55 0.58 -4.57
C SER A 193 -5.62 0.05 -3.48
N LEU A 194 -5.95 0.32 -2.21
CA LEU A 194 -5.24 -0.26 -1.08
C LEU A 194 -5.60 -1.75 -0.97
N ASP A 195 -4.59 -2.62 -1.09
CA ASP A 195 -4.78 -4.08 -0.98
C ASP A 195 -4.47 -4.59 0.42
N GLY A 196 -3.57 -3.93 1.14
CA GLY A 196 -3.20 -4.34 2.49
C GLY A 196 -2.02 -3.60 3.08
N PHE A 197 -1.46 -4.23 4.12
CA PHE A 197 -0.33 -3.68 4.86
C PHE A 197 0.82 -4.68 4.95
N TYR A 198 2.03 -4.17 4.83
CA TYR A 198 3.27 -4.90 4.94
C TYR A 198 3.82 -4.78 6.37
N TRP A 199 3.96 -5.90 7.05
CA TRP A 199 4.66 -5.97 8.34
C TRP A 199 6.14 -5.76 8.13
N ILE A 200 6.67 -4.66 8.69
CA ILE A 200 8.03 -4.21 8.38
C ILE A 200 9.12 -5.06 9.00
N ALA A 201 8.88 -5.70 10.16
CA ALA A 201 9.88 -6.57 10.77
C ALA A 201 10.07 -7.85 9.95
N GLU A 202 11.31 -8.12 9.55
CA GLU A 202 11.65 -9.25 8.68
C GLU A 202 11.77 -10.59 9.42
N GLU A 203 11.51 -10.59 10.74
CA GLU A 203 11.44 -11.76 11.62
C GLU A 203 10.28 -11.62 12.61
N ALA A 204 9.83 -12.73 13.18
CA ALA A 204 8.69 -12.76 14.09
C ALA A 204 9.06 -12.67 15.58
N THR A 205 10.34 -12.69 15.94
CA THR A 205 10.85 -12.82 17.31
C THR A 205 10.15 -11.90 18.31
N ASN A 206 9.95 -10.64 17.95
CA ASN A 206 9.32 -9.64 18.81
C ASN A 206 7.79 -9.55 18.67
N SER A 207 7.18 -10.33 17.79
CA SER A 207 5.83 -10.03 17.29
C SER A 207 4.87 -11.21 17.34
N ARG A 208 5.35 -12.44 17.53
CA ARG A 208 4.54 -13.68 17.45
C ARG A 208 3.20 -13.60 18.16
N THR A 209 3.19 -13.01 19.34
CA THR A 209 2.00 -12.96 20.20
C THR A 209 0.93 -11.98 19.71
N ILE A 210 1.32 -10.97 18.93
CA ILE A 210 0.41 -9.91 18.47
C ILE A 210 -0.05 -10.05 17.01
N LEU A 211 0.71 -10.78 16.18
CA LEU A 211 0.44 -10.88 14.73
C LEU A 211 -0.95 -11.45 14.42
N ASN A 212 -1.40 -12.41 15.21
CA ASN A 212 -2.68 -13.09 15.03
C ASN A 212 -3.86 -12.11 15.12
N GLU A 213 -3.86 -11.24 16.13
CA GLU A 213 -4.92 -10.27 16.35
C GLU A 213 -4.86 -9.14 15.30
N ILE A 214 -3.65 -8.68 14.95
CA ILE A 214 -3.45 -7.67 13.92
C ILE A 214 -3.95 -8.19 12.56
N GLY A 215 -3.57 -9.42 12.18
CA GLY A 215 -4.03 -10.03 10.93
C GLY A 215 -5.54 -10.24 10.89
N ALA A 216 -6.15 -10.67 12.02
CA ALA A 216 -7.59 -10.80 12.13
C ALA A 216 -8.29 -9.43 11.97
N TYR A 217 -7.73 -8.39 12.56
CA TYR A 217 -8.25 -7.02 12.41
C TYR A 217 -8.22 -6.55 10.95
N MET A 218 -7.10 -6.70 10.26
CA MET A 218 -7.00 -6.33 8.84
C MET A 218 -8.02 -7.07 7.97
N ARG A 219 -8.15 -8.39 8.15
CA ARG A 219 -9.13 -9.19 7.39
C ARG A 219 -10.57 -8.78 7.67
N SER A 220 -10.89 -8.38 8.90
CA SER A 220 -12.24 -7.86 9.25
C SER A 220 -12.58 -6.57 8.49
N LEU A 221 -11.56 -5.81 8.08
CA LEU A 221 -11.68 -4.60 7.27
C LEU A 221 -11.56 -4.86 5.75
N GLY A 222 -11.30 -6.11 5.34
CA GLY A 222 -11.16 -6.52 3.94
C GLY A 222 -9.76 -6.31 3.34
N TYR A 223 -8.74 -6.12 4.16
CA TYR A 223 -7.34 -5.93 3.75
C TYR A 223 -6.49 -7.16 4.02
N LYS A 224 -5.40 -7.33 3.23
CA LYS A 224 -4.43 -8.40 3.35
C LYS A 224 -3.26 -8.01 4.24
N PHE A 225 -2.65 -9.01 4.86
CA PHE A 225 -1.46 -8.88 5.67
C PHE A 225 -0.26 -9.46 4.92
N TYR A 226 0.71 -8.62 4.57
CA TYR A 226 1.88 -8.94 3.78
C TYR A 226 3.12 -9.05 4.64
N TRP A 227 4.04 -9.98 4.28
CA TRP A 227 5.32 -10.15 4.96
C TRP A 227 6.44 -10.49 3.98
N ILE A 228 7.67 -10.03 4.30
CA ILE A 228 8.87 -10.32 3.50
C ILE A 228 9.99 -10.76 4.44
N PRO A 229 9.91 -11.99 5.01
CA PRO A 229 10.94 -12.51 5.91
C PRO A 229 12.21 -12.89 5.14
N TYR A 230 13.36 -12.81 5.78
CA TYR A 230 14.57 -13.38 5.20
C TYR A 230 14.68 -14.88 5.52
N TRP A 231 15.38 -15.61 4.64
CA TRP A 231 15.64 -17.04 4.84
C TRP A 231 16.39 -17.27 6.16
N GLY A 232 15.86 -18.16 6.99
CA GLY A 232 16.42 -18.47 8.30
C GLY A 232 15.99 -17.54 9.42
N SER A 233 15.20 -16.48 9.16
CA SER A 233 14.64 -15.65 10.23
C SER A 233 13.61 -16.42 11.04
N ASP A 234 13.37 -15.96 12.27
CA ASP A 234 12.32 -16.53 13.11
C ASP A 234 10.95 -16.43 12.42
N GLY A 235 10.26 -17.55 12.28
CA GLY A 235 8.93 -17.64 11.70
C GLY A 235 8.85 -17.64 10.18
N HIS A 236 9.98 -17.56 9.43
CA HIS A 236 9.94 -17.44 7.96
C HIS A 236 9.16 -18.56 7.25
N GLY A 237 9.17 -19.79 7.79
CA GLY A 237 8.39 -20.92 7.29
C GLY A 237 6.97 -21.01 7.83
N GLU A 238 6.63 -20.19 8.83
CA GLU A 238 5.38 -20.26 9.59
C GLU A 238 4.40 -19.11 9.23
N TRP A 239 4.55 -18.49 8.08
CA TRP A 239 3.80 -17.30 7.72
C TRP A 239 2.28 -17.47 7.78
N LYS A 240 1.75 -18.66 7.46
CA LYS A 240 0.30 -18.97 7.57
C LYS A 240 -0.16 -19.07 9.01
N GLU A 241 0.62 -19.73 9.87
CA GLU A 241 0.39 -19.86 11.30
C GLU A 241 0.42 -18.49 11.98
N LEU A 242 1.33 -17.63 11.55
CA LEU A 242 1.46 -16.23 11.96
C LEU A 242 0.40 -15.31 11.35
N LYS A 243 -0.52 -15.88 10.53
CA LYS A 243 -1.68 -15.18 9.94
C LYS A 243 -1.36 -14.13 8.91
N PHE A 244 -0.25 -14.24 8.22
CA PHE A 244 -0.03 -13.50 7.00
C PHE A 244 -0.84 -14.10 5.84
N ASP A 245 -1.36 -13.23 4.97
CA ASP A 245 -2.12 -13.65 3.78
C ASP A 245 -1.20 -13.84 2.58
N VAL A 246 -0.08 -13.12 2.55
CA VAL A 246 0.95 -13.17 1.49
C VAL A 246 2.33 -13.05 2.13
N ALA A 247 3.25 -13.92 1.71
CA ALA A 247 4.65 -13.85 2.12
C ALA A 247 5.58 -13.97 0.90
N TYR A 248 6.59 -13.10 0.84
CA TYR A 248 7.65 -13.12 -0.15
C TYR A 248 8.97 -13.43 0.56
N GLN A 249 9.53 -14.61 0.32
CA GLN A 249 10.77 -15.05 0.96
C GLN A 249 11.97 -14.33 0.36
N GLN A 250 12.74 -13.63 1.20
CA GLN A 250 14.06 -13.12 0.81
C GLN A 250 15.08 -14.27 0.90
N PRO A 251 15.69 -14.70 -0.21
CA PRO A 251 16.62 -15.85 -0.18
C PRO A 251 17.96 -15.51 0.47
N ASN A 252 18.31 -14.22 0.63
CA ASN A 252 19.60 -13.71 1.14
C ASN A 252 20.84 -14.27 0.42
N TYR A 253 20.67 -14.80 -0.79
CA TYR A 253 21.72 -15.48 -1.56
C TYR A 253 23.01 -14.66 -1.70
N PHE A 254 22.88 -13.33 -1.86
CA PHE A 254 24.01 -12.44 -2.09
C PHE A 254 24.76 -12.05 -0.81
N PHE A 255 24.25 -12.38 0.36
CA PHE A 255 24.84 -12.02 1.64
C PHE A 255 25.69 -13.15 2.27
N TYR A 256 25.72 -14.33 1.63
CA TYR A 256 26.53 -15.44 2.10
C TYR A 256 27.88 -15.48 1.36
N GLU A 257 29.00 -15.51 2.10
CA GLU A 257 30.35 -15.66 1.54
C GLU A 257 30.52 -17.01 0.84
N GLN A 258 29.89 -18.06 1.34
CA GLN A 258 29.77 -19.35 0.69
C GLN A 258 28.48 -19.40 -0.10
N LYS A 259 28.56 -19.78 -1.39
CA LYS A 259 27.34 -19.95 -2.21
C LYS A 259 26.40 -20.90 -1.51
N PRO A 260 25.19 -20.46 -1.13
CA PRO A 260 24.21 -21.37 -0.57
C PRO A 260 23.93 -22.47 -1.59
N ASP A 261 23.78 -23.66 -1.09
CA ASP A 261 23.31 -24.82 -1.82
C ASP A 261 22.03 -24.47 -2.60
N SER A 262 21.84 -25.06 -3.76
CA SER A 262 20.67 -24.86 -4.64
C SER A 262 19.32 -25.12 -3.95
N MET A 263 19.30 -25.69 -2.76
CA MET A 263 18.11 -25.85 -1.92
C MET A 263 17.49 -24.50 -1.47
N HIS A 264 18.25 -23.43 -1.41
CA HIS A 264 17.76 -22.11 -1.00
C HIS A 264 16.95 -21.39 -2.07
N LEU A 265 16.92 -21.93 -3.30
CA LEU A 265 16.25 -21.34 -4.45
C LEU A 265 15.06 -22.18 -4.99
N LYS A 266 14.65 -23.21 -4.24
CA LYS A 266 13.52 -24.06 -4.62
C LYS A 266 12.23 -23.66 -3.93
#